data_c8bef79fd6da55e7a20e1fed179f69c1
#
_entry.id   c8bef79fd6da55e7a20e1fed179f69c1
#
_cell.length_a   1.000
_cell.length_b   1.000
_cell.length_c   1.000
_cell.angle_alpha   90.00
_cell.angle_beta   90.00
_cell.angle_gamma   90.00
#
_symmetry.space_group_name_H-M   'P 1'
#
loop_
_entity.id
_entity.type
_entity.pdbx_description
1 polymer ?
#
loop_
_entity_poly.entity_id
_entity_poly.type
_entity_poly.pdbx_seq_one_letter_code
_entity_poly.pdbx_strand_id
1 'polypeptide(L)'
;MDAHIASGTFRLGFIGMSNAGKSYRSRKLSEEKGFLWYQVDEEIQKAFGFSDRGQISGWLGLPAAPEYPEREKKYLELENECTRHASMRTDGKNFVFDTTGSVPHLEPETLDILRQNCLLVHLDVGEGKLERMMEKFFEKPKPVAWCGHFFVRPNESQNEALRRCYPELLKTRLAKYRELAHLTIPAQDVFDTSADETLAVIRSYLRE
;
A
#
# COMPACT_ATOMS: atom_id res chain seq x y z
N MET A 1 21.99 -3.94 3.72
CA MET A 1 20.98 -3.79 4.77
C MET A 1 21.60 -3.50 6.13
N ASP A 2 22.42 -4.40 6.70
CA ASP A 2 22.91 -4.29 8.09
C ASP A 2 23.75 -3.04 8.39
N ALA A 3 24.61 -2.63 7.46
CA ALA A 3 25.36 -1.38 7.59
C ALA A 3 24.44 -0.15 7.68
N HIS A 4 23.36 -0.12 6.89
CA HIS A 4 22.38 0.96 6.96
C HIS A 4 21.57 0.93 8.26
N ILE A 5 21.21 -0.26 8.76
CA ILE A 5 20.52 -0.38 10.05
C ILE A 5 21.43 0.15 11.17
N ALA A 6 22.70 -0.24 11.19
CA ALA A 6 23.65 0.20 12.20
C ALA A 6 23.92 1.72 12.18
N SER A 7 23.90 2.33 10.98
CA SER A 7 24.11 3.78 10.81
C SER A 7 22.84 4.62 10.95
N GLY A 8 21.65 4.02 11.15
CA GLY A 8 20.39 4.76 11.20
C GLY A 8 19.95 5.32 9.86
N THR A 9 20.39 4.74 8.76
CA THR A 9 20.05 5.20 7.40
C THR A 9 19.18 4.23 6.62
N PHE A 10 18.73 3.15 7.24
CA PHE A 10 17.90 2.14 6.55
C PHE A 10 16.48 2.63 6.35
N ARG A 11 15.99 2.51 5.13
CA ARG A 11 14.62 2.87 4.74
C ARG A 11 13.92 1.68 4.15
N LEU A 12 12.83 1.30 4.78
CA LEU A 12 12.02 0.13 4.41
C LEU A 12 10.60 0.57 4.06
N GLY A 13 10.17 0.26 2.85
CA GLY A 13 8.80 0.46 2.41
C GLY A 13 8.07 -0.87 2.25
N PHE A 14 6.99 -1.09 3.01
CA PHE A 14 6.10 -2.22 2.77
C PHE A 14 5.03 -1.84 1.75
N ILE A 15 4.94 -2.63 0.67
CA ILE A 15 3.92 -2.51 -0.37
C ILE A 15 3.08 -3.80 -0.43
N GLY A 16 1.89 -3.72 -0.98
CA GLY A 16 1.00 -4.88 -1.14
C GLY A 16 -0.46 -4.57 -0.83
N MET A 17 -1.31 -5.55 -0.99
CA MET A 17 -2.76 -5.45 -0.81
C MET A 17 -3.15 -5.01 0.60
N SER A 18 -4.38 -4.53 0.74
CA SER A 18 -4.99 -4.31 2.07
C SER A 18 -4.95 -5.61 2.87
N ASN A 19 -4.73 -5.49 4.19
CA ASN A 19 -4.61 -6.63 5.10
C ASN A 19 -3.45 -7.61 4.80
N ALA A 20 -2.44 -7.20 4.03
CA ALA A 20 -1.21 -7.97 3.85
C ALA A 20 -0.29 -7.95 5.09
N GLY A 21 -0.61 -7.14 6.09
CA GLY A 21 0.19 -7.04 7.31
C GLY A 21 1.19 -5.87 7.33
N LYS A 22 1.18 -4.99 6.33
CA LYS A 22 2.11 -3.85 6.23
C LYS A 22 2.18 -3.04 7.53
N SER A 23 1.07 -2.45 7.94
CA SER A 23 1.02 -1.60 9.16
C SER A 23 1.38 -2.38 10.44
N TYR A 24 1.04 -3.67 10.49
CA TYR A 24 1.42 -4.51 11.64
C TYR A 24 2.95 -4.67 11.71
N ARG A 25 3.61 -4.94 10.57
CA ARG A 25 5.08 -5.08 10.53
C ARG A 25 5.79 -3.75 10.79
N SER A 26 5.29 -2.66 10.21
CA SER A 26 5.83 -1.31 10.44
C SER A 26 5.74 -0.93 11.92
N ARG A 27 4.61 -1.21 12.56
CA ARG A 27 4.44 -0.98 13.99
C ARG A 27 5.42 -1.79 14.83
N LYS A 28 5.57 -3.08 14.56
CA LYS A 28 6.53 -3.95 15.25
C LYS A 28 7.96 -3.43 15.14
N LEU A 29 8.39 -3.01 13.96
CA LEU A 29 9.72 -2.41 13.76
C LEU A 29 9.87 -1.10 14.55
N SER A 30 8.84 -0.30 14.64
CA SER A 30 8.83 0.92 15.45
C SER A 30 8.94 0.61 16.95
N GLU A 31 8.08 -0.26 17.47
CA GLU A 31 7.99 -0.58 18.91
C GLU A 31 9.24 -1.34 19.41
N GLU A 32 9.74 -2.31 18.65
CA GLU A 32 10.80 -3.22 19.09
C GLU A 32 12.21 -2.76 18.68
N LYS A 33 12.34 -1.94 17.62
CA LYS A 33 13.64 -1.52 17.06
C LYS A 33 13.82 0.00 16.96
N GLY A 34 12.83 0.79 17.37
CA GLY A 34 12.90 2.24 17.35
C GLY A 34 12.92 2.86 15.94
N PHE A 35 12.44 2.13 14.93
CA PHE A 35 12.24 2.72 13.61
C PHE A 35 11.24 3.86 13.68
N LEU A 36 11.49 4.95 12.97
CA LEU A 36 10.46 5.94 12.72
C LEU A 36 9.42 5.34 11.79
N TRP A 37 8.18 5.30 12.24
CA TRP A 37 7.06 4.77 11.46
C TRP A 37 6.25 5.89 10.84
N TYR A 38 6.05 5.80 9.52
CA TYR A 38 5.25 6.73 8.75
C TYR A 38 4.11 5.99 8.05
N GLN A 39 2.90 6.44 8.26
CA GLN A 39 1.69 5.83 7.70
C GLN A 39 1.14 6.75 6.62
N VAL A 40 1.27 6.37 5.34
CA VAL A 40 0.80 7.19 4.22
C VAL A 40 -0.71 7.49 4.34
N ASP A 41 -1.51 6.49 4.73
CA ASP A 41 -2.96 6.68 4.95
C ASP A 41 -3.26 7.74 6.04
N GLU A 42 -2.47 7.81 7.12
CA GLU A 42 -2.65 8.81 8.17
C GLU A 42 -2.27 10.21 7.72
N GLU A 43 -1.21 10.32 6.93
CA GLU A 43 -0.79 11.62 6.40
C GLU A 43 -1.81 12.17 5.40
N ILE A 44 -2.36 11.31 4.53
CA ILE A 44 -3.47 11.67 3.64
C ILE A 44 -4.69 12.12 4.47
N GLN A 45 -5.03 11.37 5.53
CA GLN A 45 -6.12 11.73 6.45
C GLN A 45 -5.92 13.13 7.05
N LYS A 46 -4.71 13.42 7.55
CA LYS A 46 -4.35 14.74 8.12
C LYS A 46 -4.44 15.85 7.07
N ALA A 47 -3.95 15.58 5.86
CA ALA A 47 -4.00 16.55 4.76
C ALA A 47 -5.45 16.92 4.35
N PHE A 48 -6.38 15.97 4.46
CA PHE A 48 -7.82 16.24 4.28
C PHE A 48 -8.49 16.92 5.50
N GLY A 49 -7.82 16.96 6.65
CA GLY A 49 -8.41 17.43 7.90
C GLY A 49 -9.45 16.48 8.49
N PHE A 50 -9.40 15.19 8.16
CA PHE A 50 -10.34 14.19 8.67
C PHE A 50 -9.88 13.62 10.01
N SER A 51 -10.84 13.29 10.88
CA SER A 51 -10.58 12.75 12.22
C SER A 51 -10.30 11.24 12.25
N ASP A 52 -10.76 10.52 11.22
CA ASP A 52 -10.56 9.07 11.07
C ASP A 52 -10.48 8.62 9.61
N ARG A 53 -9.94 7.41 9.39
CA ARG A 53 -9.77 6.82 8.04
C ARG A 53 -11.09 6.50 7.35
N GLY A 54 -12.16 6.26 8.10
CA GLY A 54 -13.47 5.99 7.56
C GLY A 54 -14.03 7.20 6.81
N GLN A 55 -13.65 8.41 7.23
CA GLN A 55 -14.04 9.64 6.54
C GLN A 55 -13.42 9.75 5.15
N ILE A 56 -12.16 9.33 4.94
CA ILE A 56 -11.56 9.25 3.61
C ILE A 56 -12.40 8.33 2.71
N SER A 57 -12.72 7.15 3.21
CA SER A 57 -13.52 6.19 2.47
C SER A 57 -14.92 6.74 2.14
N GLY A 58 -15.59 7.37 3.10
CA GLY A 58 -16.88 8.01 2.89
C GLY A 58 -16.82 9.15 1.88
N TRP A 59 -15.78 9.98 1.96
CA TRP A 59 -15.56 11.09 1.04
C TRP A 59 -15.22 10.62 -0.37
N LEU A 60 -14.35 9.62 -0.53
CA LEU A 60 -14.00 9.08 -1.84
C LEU A 60 -15.24 8.50 -2.56
N GLY A 61 -16.06 7.77 -1.84
CA GLY A 61 -17.30 7.20 -2.40
C GLY A 61 -17.08 6.01 -3.32
N LEU A 62 -18.14 5.63 -4.04
CA LEU A 62 -18.12 4.54 -5.01
C LEU A 62 -17.84 5.07 -6.41
N PRO A 63 -17.23 4.27 -7.30
CA PRO A 63 -16.72 4.73 -8.60
C PRO A 63 -17.81 5.17 -9.60
N ALA A 64 -19.08 4.82 -9.35
CA ALA A 64 -20.19 5.25 -10.16
C ALA A 64 -20.77 6.62 -9.74
N ALA A 65 -20.29 7.21 -8.62
CA ALA A 65 -20.73 8.53 -8.20
C ALA A 65 -20.14 9.62 -9.11
N PRO A 66 -20.92 10.64 -9.50
CA PRO A 66 -20.46 11.70 -10.41
C PRO A 66 -19.20 12.43 -9.92
N GLU A 67 -19.04 12.58 -8.62
CA GLU A 67 -17.92 13.29 -7.99
C GLU A 67 -16.66 12.41 -7.83
N TYR A 68 -16.81 11.10 -8.05
CA TYR A 68 -15.72 10.15 -7.80
C TYR A 68 -14.44 10.46 -8.59
N PRO A 69 -14.45 10.77 -9.89
CA PRO A 69 -13.23 11.03 -10.65
C PRO A 69 -12.39 12.17 -10.09
N GLU A 70 -13.03 13.27 -9.66
CA GLU A 70 -12.34 14.42 -9.08
C GLU A 70 -11.79 14.08 -7.69
N ARG A 71 -12.56 13.34 -6.89
CA ARG A 71 -12.13 12.87 -5.56
C ARG A 71 -10.99 11.88 -5.64
N GLU A 72 -11.05 10.93 -6.56
CA GLU A 72 -9.96 9.98 -6.78
C GLU A 72 -8.68 10.71 -7.22
N LYS A 73 -8.78 11.65 -8.15
CA LYS A 73 -7.65 12.48 -8.57
C LYS A 73 -7.00 13.19 -7.38
N LYS A 74 -7.79 13.90 -6.58
CA LYS A 74 -7.28 14.60 -5.39
C LYS A 74 -6.67 13.65 -4.35
N TYR A 75 -7.26 12.48 -4.16
CA TYR A 75 -6.71 11.45 -3.29
C TYR A 75 -5.33 10.98 -3.76
N LEU A 76 -5.19 10.69 -5.07
CA LEU A 76 -3.94 10.23 -5.66
C LEU A 76 -2.85 11.34 -5.68
N GLU A 77 -3.22 12.59 -5.87
CA GLU A 77 -2.31 13.73 -5.75
C GLU A 77 -1.69 13.80 -4.35
N LEU A 78 -2.50 13.70 -3.29
CA LEU A 78 -2.03 13.67 -1.91
C LEU A 78 -1.22 12.41 -1.60
N GLU A 79 -1.62 11.25 -2.13
CA GLU A 79 -0.85 10.02 -1.99
C GLU A 79 0.54 10.14 -2.63
N ASN A 80 0.65 10.75 -3.83
CA ASN A 80 1.92 11.07 -4.47
C ASN A 80 2.79 11.97 -3.58
N GLU A 81 2.23 13.07 -3.09
CA GLU A 81 2.95 14.02 -2.24
C GLU A 81 3.45 13.36 -0.93
N CYS A 82 2.58 12.67 -0.20
CA CYS A 82 2.92 11.98 1.04
C CYS A 82 3.99 10.90 0.81
N THR A 83 3.86 10.13 -0.28
CA THR A 83 4.81 9.06 -0.61
C THR A 83 6.18 9.63 -1.00
N ARG A 84 6.25 10.69 -1.79
CA ARG A 84 7.52 11.39 -2.12
C ARG A 84 8.17 11.94 -0.86
N HIS A 85 7.40 12.62 0.00
CA HIS A 85 7.91 13.16 1.25
C HIS A 85 8.52 12.04 2.12
N ALA A 86 7.79 10.93 2.34
CA ALA A 86 8.28 9.79 3.10
C ALA A 86 9.58 9.23 2.51
N SER A 87 9.63 9.09 1.19
CA SER A 87 10.77 8.48 0.48
C SER A 87 12.07 9.30 0.59
N MET A 88 11.96 10.61 0.79
CA MET A 88 13.10 11.53 0.84
C MET A 88 13.53 11.92 2.26
N ARG A 89 12.81 11.51 3.30
CA ARG A 89 13.14 11.87 4.69
C ARG A 89 14.52 11.36 5.12
N THR A 90 15.25 12.18 5.88
CA THR A 90 16.62 11.91 6.36
C THR A 90 16.75 12.26 7.84
N ASP A 91 15.98 11.62 8.70
CA ASP A 91 15.88 11.96 10.12
C ASP A 91 17.04 11.40 10.99
N GLY A 92 18.06 10.80 10.37
CA GLY A 92 19.17 10.18 11.09
C GLY A 92 18.77 8.93 11.88
N LYS A 93 17.63 8.34 11.58
CA LYS A 93 17.09 7.11 12.18
C LYS A 93 16.61 6.16 11.09
N ASN A 94 16.64 4.87 11.42
CA ASN A 94 15.98 3.87 10.57
C ASN A 94 14.51 4.21 10.40
N PHE A 95 14.02 4.05 9.19
CA PHE A 95 12.69 4.49 8.81
C PHE A 95 11.89 3.35 8.19
N VAL A 96 10.65 3.20 8.58
CA VAL A 96 9.71 2.27 7.96
C VAL A 96 8.41 2.97 7.62
N PHE A 97 7.88 2.71 6.44
CA PHE A 97 6.57 3.19 6.09
C PHE A 97 5.74 2.12 5.39
N ASP A 98 4.46 2.14 5.68
CA ASP A 98 3.46 1.35 5.00
C ASP A 98 2.72 2.22 4.00
N THR A 99 2.73 1.76 2.76
CA THR A 99 2.05 2.42 1.66
C THR A 99 0.57 2.06 1.63
N THR A 100 -0.19 2.84 0.88
CA THR A 100 -1.59 2.52 0.58
C THR A 100 -1.70 1.33 -0.39
N GLY A 101 -2.92 0.85 -0.62
CA GLY A 101 -3.17 -0.17 -1.65
C GLY A 101 -3.13 0.36 -3.08
N SER A 102 -3.09 1.66 -3.29
CA SER A 102 -3.02 2.32 -4.60
C SER A 102 -1.62 2.72 -5.04
N VAL A 103 -0.61 2.55 -4.18
CA VAL A 103 0.78 2.96 -4.46
C VAL A 103 1.29 2.57 -5.85
N PRO A 104 0.98 1.39 -6.46
CA PRO A 104 1.51 1.05 -7.77
C PRO A 104 0.85 1.80 -8.94
N HIS A 105 -0.09 2.68 -8.63
CA HIS A 105 -0.75 3.56 -9.62
C HIS A 105 -0.34 5.02 -9.49
N LEU A 106 0.63 5.32 -8.62
CA LEU A 106 1.18 6.66 -8.48
C LEU A 106 1.97 7.07 -9.73
N GLU A 107 2.31 8.34 -9.81
CA GLU A 107 3.09 8.90 -10.90
C GLU A 107 4.45 8.19 -11.04
N PRO A 108 4.93 7.95 -12.26
CA PRO A 108 6.21 7.27 -12.49
C PRO A 108 7.38 7.92 -11.71
N GLU A 109 7.44 9.25 -11.67
CA GLU A 109 8.45 9.98 -10.91
C GLU A 109 8.40 9.66 -9.41
N THR A 110 7.20 9.56 -8.83
CA THR A 110 7.03 9.17 -7.42
C THR A 110 7.51 7.74 -7.17
N LEU A 111 7.17 6.82 -8.09
CA LEU A 111 7.60 5.43 -7.99
C LEU A 111 9.12 5.27 -8.14
N ASP A 112 9.75 6.05 -9.02
CA ASP A 112 11.19 6.07 -9.20
C ASP A 112 11.90 6.59 -7.94
N ILE A 113 11.43 7.71 -7.36
CA ILE A 113 11.95 8.25 -6.10
C ILE A 113 11.81 7.23 -4.98
N LEU A 114 10.64 6.61 -4.86
CA LEU A 114 10.36 5.58 -3.86
C LEU A 114 11.32 4.39 -4.00
N ARG A 115 11.48 3.87 -5.22
CA ARG A 115 12.34 2.73 -5.51
C ARG A 115 13.83 3.02 -5.29
N GLN A 116 14.31 4.23 -5.63
CA GLN A 116 15.71 4.60 -5.47
C GLN A 116 16.11 4.83 -4.01
N ASN A 117 15.19 5.29 -3.18
CA ASN A 117 15.47 5.70 -1.81
C ASN A 117 15.15 4.64 -0.76
N CYS A 118 14.37 3.61 -1.07
CA CYS A 118 13.85 2.66 -0.11
C CYS A 118 14.01 1.22 -0.57
N LEU A 119 14.28 0.32 0.36
CA LEU A 119 14.10 -1.10 0.10
C LEU A 119 12.59 -1.41 0.10
N LEU A 120 12.03 -1.72 -1.06
CA LEU A 120 10.62 -2.03 -1.20
C LEU A 120 10.38 -3.53 -1.07
N VAL A 121 9.59 -3.90 -0.06
CA VAL A 121 9.20 -5.28 0.22
C VAL A 121 7.72 -5.44 -0.04
N HIS A 122 7.39 -6.24 -1.05
CA HIS A 122 6.03 -6.64 -1.34
C HIS A 122 5.64 -7.82 -0.45
N LEU A 123 4.61 -7.63 0.36
CA LEU A 123 3.98 -8.70 1.13
C LEU A 123 2.89 -9.36 0.28
N ASP A 124 3.22 -10.50 -0.33
CA ASP A 124 2.30 -11.25 -1.18
C ASP A 124 1.33 -12.07 -0.33
N VAL A 125 0.04 -11.79 -0.49
CA VAL A 125 -1.01 -12.48 0.26
C VAL A 125 -1.38 -13.84 -0.30
N GLY A 126 -0.93 -14.18 -1.52
CA GLY A 126 -1.31 -15.39 -2.24
C GLY A 126 -2.74 -15.37 -2.79
N GLU A 127 -3.03 -16.28 -3.71
CA GLU A 127 -4.29 -16.31 -4.46
C GLU A 127 -5.51 -16.55 -3.58
N GLY A 128 -5.47 -17.50 -2.66
CA GLY A 128 -6.60 -17.80 -1.78
C GLY A 128 -7.02 -16.65 -0.85
N LYS A 129 -6.12 -15.72 -0.55
CA LYS A 129 -6.46 -14.53 0.20
C LYS A 129 -7.05 -13.42 -0.70
N LEU A 130 -6.64 -13.37 -1.96
CA LEU A 130 -7.27 -12.50 -2.97
C LEU A 130 -8.73 -12.89 -3.20
N GLU A 131 -9.04 -14.19 -3.32
CA GLU A 131 -10.41 -14.67 -3.44
C GLU A 131 -11.28 -14.21 -2.26
N ARG A 132 -10.81 -14.42 -1.03
CA ARG A 132 -11.51 -13.93 0.18
C ARG A 132 -11.66 -12.41 0.23
N MET A 133 -10.70 -11.66 -0.31
CA MET A 133 -10.82 -10.20 -0.41
C MET A 133 -11.92 -9.80 -1.39
N MET A 134 -12.05 -10.51 -2.52
CA MET A 134 -13.13 -10.30 -3.48
C MET A 134 -14.49 -10.63 -2.87
N GLU A 135 -14.64 -11.78 -2.21
CA GLU A 135 -15.88 -12.16 -1.52
C GLU A 135 -16.33 -11.08 -0.54
N LYS A 136 -15.43 -10.67 0.38
CA LYS A 136 -15.73 -9.61 1.36
C LYS A 136 -16.06 -8.27 0.72
N PHE A 137 -15.42 -7.94 -0.39
CA PHE A 137 -15.73 -6.70 -1.11
C PHE A 137 -17.15 -6.76 -1.71
N PHE A 138 -17.56 -7.89 -2.26
CA PHE A 138 -18.89 -8.05 -2.84
C PHE A 138 -20.01 -8.14 -1.80
N GLU A 139 -19.71 -8.63 -0.59
CA GLU A 139 -20.64 -8.55 0.54
C GLU A 139 -20.87 -7.12 1.01
N LYS A 140 -19.79 -6.34 1.11
CA LYS A 140 -19.82 -4.95 1.56
C LYS A 140 -18.78 -4.12 0.78
N PRO A 141 -19.14 -3.58 -0.40
CA PRO A 141 -18.25 -2.75 -1.19
C PRO A 141 -17.69 -1.58 -0.37
N LYS A 142 -16.37 -1.41 -0.42
CA LYS A 142 -15.68 -0.30 0.23
C LYS A 142 -15.12 0.62 -0.84
N PRO A 143 -15.07 1.93 -0.58
CA PRO A 143 -14.36 2.86 -1.45
C PRO A 143 -12.89 2.46 -1.59
N VAL A 144 -12.43 2.40 -2.84
CA VAL A 144 -11.04 2.14 -3.21
C VAL A 144 -10.68 3.06 -4.37
N ALA A 145 -9.42 3.41 -4.53
CA ALA A 145 -8.96 4.06 -5.74
C ALA A 145 -9.00 3.05 -6.90
N TRP A 146 -9.77 3.31 -7.92
CA TRP A 146 -9.95 2.43 -9.09
C TRP A 146 -8.93 2.65 -10.18
N CYS A 147 -8.35 3.85 -10.24
CA CYS A 147 -7.26 4.20 -11.16
C CYS A 147 -7.58 3.86 -12.62
N GLY A 148 -8.81 4.20 -13.06
CA GLY A 148 -9.29 3.93 -14.40
C GLY A 148 -9.79 2.50 -14.67
N HIS A 149 -9.75 1.60 -13.69
CA HIS A 149 -10.20 0.20 -13.87
C HIS A 149 -11.71 -0.01 -13.75
N PHE A 150 -12.48 1.01 -13.39
CA PHE A 150 -13.93 0.90 -13.31
C PHE A 150 -14.62 1.56 -14.52
N PHE A 151 -15.48 0.84 -15.18
CA PHE A 151 -16.37 1.34 -16.23
C PHE A 151 -17.62 0.47 -16.33
N VAL A 152 -18.75 1.10 -16.65
CA VAL A 152 -20.04 0.42 -16.85
C VAL A 152 -20.26 0.21 -18.34
N ARG A 153 -20.62 -1.01 -18.75
CA ARG A 153 -20.95 -1.36 -20.14
C ARG A 153 -22.43 -1.04 -20.44
N PRO A 154 -22.82 -0.89 -21.71
CA PRO A 154 -24.22 -0.81 -22.09
C PRO A 154 -25.02 -1.98 -21.49
N ASN A 155 -26.17 -1.66 -20.89
CA ASN A 155 -27.06 -2.62 -20.23
C ASN A 155 -26.47 -3.36 -19.00
N GLU A 156 -25.37 -2.91 -18.43
CA GLU A 156 -24.77 -3.45 -17.22
C GLU A 156 -25.18 -2.58 -16.02
N SER A 157 -25.58 -3.21 -14.92
CA SER A 157 -25.78 -2.50 -13.65
C SER A 157 -24.42 -2.14 -13.00
N GLN A 158 -24.43 -1.17 -12.10
CA GLN A 158 -23.23 -0.79 -11.33
C GLN A 158 -22.65 -1.98 -10.55
N ASN A 159 -23.51 -2.84 -9.98
CA ASN A 159 -23.08 -4.02 -9.23
C ASN A 159 -22.41 -5.06 -10.13
N GLU A 160 -22.92 -5.27 -11.34
CA GLU A 160 -22.29 -6.15 -12.33
C GLU A 160 -20.94 -5.60 -12.77
N ALA A 161 -20.85 -4.29 -13.02
CA ALA A 161 -19.59 -3.62 -13.34
C ALA A 161 -18.57 -3.76 -12.20
N LEU A 162 -18.97 -3.58 -10.93
CA LEU A 162 -18.10 -3.78 -9.76
C LEU A 162 -17.56 -5.22 -9.71
N ARG A 163 -18.45 -6.22 -9.90
CA ARG A 163 -18.06 -7.63 -9.89
C ARG A 163 -17.08 -8.00 -11.01
N ARG A 164 -17.21 -7.37 -12.16
CA ARG A 164 -16.32 -7.59 -13.30
C ARG A 164 -14.99 -6.84 -13.16
N CYS A 165 -15.03 -5.58 -12.72
CA CYS A 165 -13.86 -4.70 -12.70
C CYS A 165 -12.93 -4.94 -11.49
N TYR A 166 -13.49 -5.31 -10.33
CA TYR A 166 -12.69 -5.44 -9.11
C TYR A 166 -11.62 -6.54 -9.17
N PRO A 167 -11.92 -7.77 -9.67
CA PRO A 167 -10.88 -8.78 -9.87
C PRO A 167 -9.75 -8.32 -10.79
N GLU A 168 -10.07 -7.58 -11.85
CA GLU A 168 -9.07 -7.06 -12.80
C GLU A 168 -8.20 -5.97 -12.15
N LEU A 169 -8.78 -5.10 -11.33
CA LEU A 169 -8.02 -4.15 -10.52
C LEU A 169 -7.02 -4.86 -9.60
N LEU A 170 -7.47 -5.92 -8.89
CA LEU A 170 -6.59 -6.67 -7.98
C LEU A 170 -5.46 -7.39 -8.73
N LYS A 171 -5.74 -8.03 -9.86
CA LYS A 171 -4.72 -8.66 -10.71
C LYS A 171 -3.68 -7.64 -11.19
N THR A 172 -4.14 -6.49 -11.69
CA THR A 172 -3.25 -5.41 -12.15
C THR A 172 -2.37 -4.91 -11.00
N ARG A 173 -2.96 -4.68 -9.83
CA ARG A 173 -2.18 -4.28 -8.65
C ARG A 173 -1.13 -5.30 -8.26
N LEU A 174 -1.49 -6.58 -8.26
CA LEU A 174 -0.56 -7.65 -7.90
C LEU A 174 0.64 -7.69 -8.85
N ALA A 175 0.41 -7.59 -10.17
CA ALA A 175 1.47 -7.52 -11.15
C ALA A 175 2.38 -6.29 -10.93
N LYS A 176 1.78 -5.13 -10.76
CA LYS A 176 2.52 -3.87 -10.51
C LYS A 176 3.29 -3.87 -9.17
N TYR A 177 2.77 -4.49 -8.09
CA TYR A 177 3.54 -4.63 -6.86
C TYR A 177 4.81 -5.46 -7.07
N ARG A 178 4.70 -6.58 -7.80
CA ARG A 178 5.85 -7.44 -8.11
C ARG A 178 6.90 -6.71 -8.95
N GLU A 179 6.46 -5.89 -9.89
CA GLU A 179 7.32 -5.08 -10.74
C GLU A 179 8.02 -3.95 -9.95
N LEU A 180 7.29 -3.29 -9.05
CA LEU A 180 7.79 -2.18 -8.24
C LEU A 180 8.75 -2.66 -7.14
N ALA A 181 8.51 -3.80 -6.54
CA ALA A 181 9.24 -4.33 -5.39
C ALA A 181 10.71 -4.64 -5.72
N HIS A 182 11.59 -4.51 -4.70
CA HIS A 182 12.92 -5.11 -4.71
C HIS A 182 12.86 -6.58 -4.29
N LEU A 183 11.93 -6.91 -3.39
CA LEU A 183 11.69 -8.26 -2.87
C LEU A 183 10.19 -8.53 -2.81
N THR A 184 9.79 -9.75 -3.15
CA THR A 184 8.45 -10.26 -2.89
C THR A 184 8.54 -11.38 -1.89
N ILE A 185 7.90 -11.22 -0.74
CA ILE A 185 7.90 -12.18 0.37
C ILE A 185 6.46 -12.64 0.60
N PRO A 186 6.20 -13.95 0.69
CA PRO A 186 4.89 -14.43 1.13
C PRO A 186 4.52 -13.82 2.47
N ALA A 187 3.36 -13.20 2.58
CA ALA A 187 2.95 -12.51 3.81
C ALA A 187 2.92 -13.44 5.05
N GLN A 188 2.75 -14.76 4.83
CA GLN A 188 2.79 -15.79 5.86
C GLN A 188 4.18 -15.94 6.48
N ASP A 189 5.26 -15.70 5.75
CA ASP A 189 6.64 -15.88 6.23
C ASP A 189 7.03 -14.85 7.30
N VAL A 190 6.31 -13.73 7.32
CA VAL A 190 6.44 -12.68 8.34
C VAL A 190 5.20 -12.60 9.25
N PHE A 191 4.27 -13.55 9.14
CA PHE A 191 3.07 -13.54 9.98
C PHE A 191 3.43 -13.85 11.43
N ASP A 192 2.99 -13.01 12.34
CA ASP A 192 3.23 -13.11 13.80
C ASP A 192 4.71 -13.20 14.23
N THR A 193 5.64 -12.73 13.39
CA THR A 193 7.06 -12.64 13.73
C THR A 193 7.38 -11.36 14.52
N SER A 194 8.46 -11.40 15.32
CA SER A 194 9.08 -10.22 15.92
C SER A 194 9.72 -9.30 14.87
N ALA A 195 10.16 -8.12 15.27
CA ALA A 195 10.90 -7.23 14.36
C ALA A 195 12.24 -7.85 13.91
N ASP A 196 12.95 -8.56 14.80
CA ASP A 196 14.21 -9.24 14.47
C ASP A 196 14.00 -10.37 13.46
N GLU A 197 12.99 -11.18 13.67
CA GLU A 197 12.62 -12.26 12.74
C GLU A 197 12.17 -11.69 11.39
N THR A 198 11.35 -10.62 11.39
CA THR A 198 10.97 -9.93 10.14
C THR A 198 12.21 -9.45 9.37
N LEU A 199 13.17 -8.81 10.03
CA LEU A 199 14.42 -8.37 9.41
C LEU A 199 15.29 -9.55 8.95
N ALA A 200 15.28 -10.66 9.69
CA ALA A 200 15.99 -11.88 9.30
C ALA A 200 15.41 -12.51 8.03
N VAL A 201 14.09 -12.57 7.92
CA VAL A 201 13.39 -13.02 6.70
C VAL A 201 13.75 -12.11 5.52
N ILE A 202 13.62 -10.78 5.66
CA ILE A 202 14.00 -9.84 4.59
C ILE A 202 15.46 -10.05 4.16
N ARG A 203 16.36 -10.27 5.11
CA ARG A 203 17.78 -10.53 4.86
C ARG A 203 18.02 -11.82 4.09
N SER A 204 17.27 -12.88 4.36
CA SER A 204 17.42 -14.16 3.62
C SER A 204 17.05 -13.98 2.14
N TYR A 205 15.97 -13.29 1.85
CA TYR A 205 15.54 -12.99 0.47
C TYR A 205 16.47 -12.02 -0.30
N LEU A 206 17.30 -11.23 0.41
CA LEU A 206 18.32 -10.38 -0.23
C LEU A 206 19.57 -11.14 -0.67
N ARG A 207 19.76 -12.37 -0.20
CA ARG A 207 20.94 -13.20 -0.48
C ARG A 207 20.71 -14.21 -1.61
N GLU A 208 19.47 -14.42 -1.97
CA GLU A 208 19.05 -15.25 -3.12
C GLU A 208 19.13 -14.42 -4.42
#